data_3d7ddea33abc9225962d9f6f562c2c43
#
_entry.id   3d7ddea33abc9225962d9f6f562c2c43
#
_cell.length_a   1.000
_cell.length_b   1.000
_cell.length_c   1.000
_cell.angle_alpha   90.00
_cell.angle_beta   90.00
_cell.angle_gamma   90.00
#
_symmetry.space_group_name_H-M   'P 1'
#
loop_
_entity.id
_entity.type
_entity.pdbx_description
1 polymer ?
#
loop_
_entity_poly.entity_id
_entity_poly.type
_entity_poly.pdbx_seq_one_letter_code
_entity_poly.pdbx_strand_id
1 'polypeptide(L)'
;GMALHGGVLPYTATFFTFSDYMRPALRLAALMDIHNITIFTHDSIALGEDGPTHQPVEHLMALRAIPNYTVLRPADANETAAAWRVAVEHDGPVALVLTRQSLPVLDAAAHPIDEGVPRGAYVLADADDGAPDVVLIGTGSEVHLALDARDRLAGDGIAARVVSMPSMNRFDAQPDAYRRAVLPSDVPTLAVEAGITRGWREYVGDDGAVIGLDRFGLSGPGDDVYAELGFTVDHVADRAQALL
;
A
#
# COMPACT_ATOMS: atom_id res chain seq x y z
N GLY A 1 13.40 -16.26 18.60
CA GLY A 1 14.33 -16.68 19.66
C GLY A 1 15.17 -15.51 20.18
N MET A 2 15.73 -14.69 19.28
CA MET A 2 16.50 -13.49 19.65
C MET A 2 15.62 -12.45 20.36
N ALA A 3 14.45 -12.15 19.81
CA ALA A 3 13.51 -11.21 20.41
C ALA A 3 13.06 -11.69 21.81
N LEU A 4 12.72 -12.97 21.96
CA LEU A 4 12.31 -13.54 23.24
C LEU A 4 13.44 -13.60 24.29
N HIS A 5 14.68 -13.72 23.84
CA HIS A 5 15.84 -13.65 24.75
C HIS A 5 16.03 -12.22 25.31
N GLY A 6 15.63 -11.21 24.56
CA GLY A 6 15.76 -9.81 24.91
C GLY A 6 17.12 -9.20 24.62
N GLY A 7 17.20 -7.87 24.78
CA GLY A 7 18.43 -7.09 24.59
C GLY A 7 18.72 -6.66 23.15
N VAL A 8 17.96 -7.16 22.16
CA VAL A 8 18.06 -6.77 20.74
C VAL A 8 16.68 -6.72 20.10
N LEU A 9 16.51 -5.84 19.13
CA LEU A 9 15.39 -5.85 18.20
C LEU A 9 15.84 -6.53 16.91
N PRO A 10 15.46 -7.78 16.65
CA PRO A 10 15.88 -8.50 15.47
C PRO A 10 15.06 -8.11 14.24
N TYR A 11 15.69 -8.14 13.08
CA TYR A 11 14.99 -8.12 11.81
C TYR A 11 15.46 -9.25 10.90
N THR A 12 14.60 -9.64 9.96
CA THR A 12 14.86 -10.64 8.93
C THR A 12 14.42 -10.13 7.58
N ALA A 13 15.00 -10.61 6.50
CA ALA A 13 14.65 -10.18 5.15
C ALA A 13 14.59 -11.36 4.17
N THR A 14 13.63 -11.30 3.25
CA THR A 14 13.49 -12.23 2.12
C THR A 14 12.60 -11.62 1.03
N PHE A 15 12.48 -12.29 -0.13
CA PHE A 15 11.47 -11.94 -1.14
C PHE A 15 10.07 -12.21 -0.61
N PHE A 16 9.13 -11.35 -0.98
CA PHE A 16 7.79 -11.35 -0.38
C PHE A 16 7.01 -12.63 -0.66
N THR A 17 7.17 -13.23 -1.84
CA THR A 17 6.55 -14.53 -2.16
C THR A 17 6.93 -15.62 -1.15
N PHE A 18 8.11 -15.55 -0.53
CA PHE A 18 8.56 -16.53 0.46
C PHE A 18 7.97 -16.31 1.86
N SER A 19 7.12 -15.31 2.03
CA SER A 19 6.27 -15.22 3.24
C SER A 19 5.40 -16.46 3.42
N ASP A 20 5.10 -17.21 2.36
CA ASP A 20 4.39 -18.49 2.42
C ASP A 20 5.11 -19.53 3.29
N TYR A 21 6.45 -19.58 3.19
CA TYR A 21 7.27 -20.45 4.06
C TYR A 21 7.40 -19.94 5.49
N MET A 22 7.27 -18.62 5.68
CA MET A 22 7.38 -17.97 6.98
C MET A 22 6.05 -17.87 7.73
N ARG A 23 4.92 -18.08 7.05
CA ARG A 23 3.58 -17.79 7.58
C ARG A 23 3.32 -18.37 8.98
N PRO A 24 3.68 -19.62 9.31
CA PRO A 24 3.50 -20.13 10.67
C PRO A 24 4.29 -19.33 11.71
N ALA A 25 5.53 -18.93 11.40
CA ALA A 25 6.38 -18.15 12.30
C ALA A 25 5.86 -16.72 12.47
N LEU A 26 5.40 -16.07 11.39
CA LEU A 26 4.79 -14.72 11.42
C LEU A 26 3.53 -14.72 12.28
N ARG A 27 2.66 -15.73 12.10
CA ARG A 27 1.45 -15.90 12.90
C ARG A 27 1.77 -16.13 14.38
N LEU A 28 2.79 -16.91 14.70
CA LEU A 28 3.23 -17.13 16.08
C LEU A 28 3.79 -15.84 16.69
N ALA A 29 4.58 -15.07 15.96
CA ALA A 29 5.07 -13.77 16.41
C ALA A 29 3.91 -12.84 16.78
N ALA A 30 2.87 -12.79 15.94
CA ALA A 30 1.66 -11.99 16.20
C ALA A 30 0.84 -12.52 17.40
N LEU A 31 0.68 -13.84 17.51
CA LEU A 31 -0.03 -14.47 18.64
C LEU A 31 0.67 -14.23 19.99
N MET A 32 2.00 -14.17 19.97
CA MET A 32 2.83 -13.96 21.15
C MET A 32 3.19 -12.49 21.38
N ASP A 33 2.73 -11.62 20.51
CA ASP A 33 2.99 -10.16 20.54
C ASP A 33 4.51 -9.85 20.61
N ILE A 34 5.27 -10.51 19.75
CA ILE A 34 6.73 -10.41 19.74
C ILE A 34 7.16 -9.27 18.85
N HIS A 35 7.85 -8.27 19.41
CA HIS A 35 8.44 -7.19 18.62
C HIS A 35 9.61 -7.74 17.79
N ASN A 36 9.35 -7.91 16.51
CA ASN A 36 10.34 -8.22 15.48
C ASN A 36 9.94 -7.57 14.15
N ILE A 37 10.92 -7.29 13.31
CA ILE A 37 10.69 -6.66 12.01
C ILE A 37 11.00 -7.67 10.91
N THR A 38 10.06 -7.86 9.98
CA THR A 38 10.27 -8.66 8.79
C THR A 38 10.28 -7.77 7.56
N ILE A 39 11.37 -7.77 6.80
CA ILE A 39 11.50 -7.01 5.57
C ILE A 39 11.21 -7.96 4.41
N PHE A 40 10.20 -7.62 3.63
CA PHE A 40 9.86 -8.30 2.40
C PHE A 40 10.17 -7.40 1.21
N THR A 41 11.00 -7.88 0.28
CA THR A 41 11.28 -7.18 -0.96
C THR A 41 10.60 -7.86 -2.13
N HIS A 42 10.61 -7.23 -3.32
CA HIS A 42 10.00 -7.79 -4.52
C HIS A 42 8.49 -8.00 -4.32
N ASP A 43 7.81 -6.92 -3.95
CA ASP A 43 6.47 -6.88 -3.37
C ASP A 43 5.32 -7.22 -4.32
N SER A 44 5.55 -7.16 -5.63
CA SER A 44 4.47 -7.24 -6.62
C SER A 44 4.92 -7.80 -7.98
N ILE A 45 4.05 -7.71 -8.97
CA ILE A 45 4.30 -8.12 -10.36
C ILE A 45 5.42 -7.33 -11.04
N ALA A 46 5.82 -6.16 -10.50
CA ALA A 46 6.98 -5.40 -10.97
C ALA A 46 8.33 -6.13 -10.77
N LEU A 47 8.34 -7.25 -10.07
CA LEU A 47 9.47 -8.18 -10.06
C LEU A 47 9.88 -8.57 -11.48
N GLY A 48 8.91 -8.78 -12.38
CA GLY A 48 9.18 -8.90 -13.80
C GLY A 48 9.49 -10.32 -14.25
N GLU A 49 10.69 -10.53 -14.80
CA GLU A 49 11.06 -11.73 -15.59
C GLU A 49 11.03 -13.03 -14.79
N ASP A 50 11.24 -13.03 -13.48
CA ASP A 50 11.12 -14.22 -12.63
C ASP A 50 9.71 -14.83 -12.67
N GLY A 51 8.72 -14.01 -13.03
CA GLY A 51 7.39 -14.44 -13.36
C GLY A 51 6.50 -14.81 -12.16
N PRO A 52 5.36 -15.46 -12.44
CA PRO A 52 4.29 -15.69 -11.47
C PRO A 52 4.72 -16.48 -10.22
N THR A 53 5.75 -17.31 -10.30
CA THR A 53 6.24 -18.08 -9.14
C THR A 53 6.90 -17.21 -8.08
N HIS A 54 7.32 -16.00 -8.43
CA HIS A 54 8.00 -15.06 -7.53
C HIS A 54 7.22 -13.76 -7.34
N GLN A 55 6.12 -13.55 -8.07
CA GLN A 55 5.28 -12.36 -8.01
C GLN A 55 4.15 -12.54 -6.98
N PRO A 56 4.19 -11.84 -5.84
CA PRO A 56 3.09 -11.85 -4.87
C PRO A 56 1.81 -11.26 -5.47
N VAL A 57 0.68 -11.86 -5.14
CA VAL A 57 -0.67 -11.37 -5.51
C VAL A 57 -1.53 -11.28 -4.26
N GLU A 58 -1.79 -12.41 -3.58
CA GLU A 58 -2.63 -12.49 -2.39
C GLU A 58 -1.88 -12.21 -1.08
N HIS A 59 -0.56 -12.18 -1.12
CA HIS A 59 0.32 -12.16 0.07
C HIS A 59 0.08 -10.94 0.96
N LEU A 60 -0.12 -9.75 0.37
CA LEU A 60 -0.43 -8.53 1.15
C LEU A 60 -1.68 -8.72 1.99
N MET A 61 -2.78 -9.12 1.37
CA MET A 61 -4.05 -9.31 2.06
C MET A 61 -3.96 -10.47 3.05
N ALA A 62 -3.22 -11.54 2.70
CA ALA A 62 -2.99 -12.67 3.58
C ALA A 62 -2.22 -12.28 4.86
N LEU A 63 -1.27 -11.35 4.78
CA LEU A 63 -0.58 -10.83 5.97
C LEU A 63 -1.45 -9.84 6.75
N ARG A 64 -2.17 -8.94 6.07
CA ARG A 64 -3.11 -7.99 6.68
C ARG A 64 -4.21 -8.68 7.48
N ALA A 65 -4.58 -9.91 7.09
CA ALA A 65 -5.55 -10.73 7.79
C ALA A 65 -5.03 -11.40 9.08
N ILE A 66 -3.74 -11.31 9.41
CA ILE A 66 -3.19 -11.83 10.65
C ILE A 66 -3.47 -10.81 11.77
N PRO A 67 -4.23 -11.16 12.83
CA PRO A 67 -4.44 -10.26 13.97
C PRO A 67 -3.12 -9.85 14.62
N ASN A 68 -3.02 -8.63 15.10
CA ASN A 68 -1.84 -8.06 15.76
C ASN A 68 -0.56 -8.06 14.90
N TYR A 69 -0.69 -8.14 13.57
CA TYR A 69 0.44 -8.08 12.65
C TYR A 69 0.36 -6.79 11.83
N THR A 70 1.27 -5.87 12.06
CA THR A 70 1.29 -4.60 11.33
C THR A 70 2.00 -4.76 9.99
N VAL A 71 1.33 -4.40 8.90
CA VAL A 71 1.89 -4.44 7.54
C VAL A 71 2.04 -3.02 7.04
N LEU A 72 3.25 -2.65 6.62
CA LEU A 72 3.60 -1.34 6.04
C LEU A 72 4.13 -1.56 4.62
N ARG A 73 3.49 -0.95 3.63
CA ARG A 73 3.92 -0.94 2.22
C ARG A 73 4.14 0.50 1.77
N PRO A 74 5.34 1.06 2.00
CA PRO A 74 5.65 2.45 1.70
C PRO A 74 5.81 2.69 0.19
N ALA A 75 5.49 3.92 -0.24
CA ALA A 75 5.49 4.35 -1.64
C ALA A 75 6.87 4.71 -2.18
N ASP A 76 7.77 5.17 -1.30
CA ASP A 76 9.10 5.69 -1.70
C ASP A 76 10.10 5.62 -0.57
N ALA A 77 11.26 6.28 -0.75
CA ALA A 77 12.33 6.31 0.26
C ALA A 77 11.92 7.09 1.52
N ASN A 78 11.16 8.18 1.40
CA ASN A 78 10.73 9.00 2.54
C ASN A 78 9.65 8.26 3.35
N GLU A 79 8.65 7.67 2.70
CA GLU A 79 7.70 6.80 3.40
C GLU A 79 8.40 5.57 4.02
N THR A 80 9.44 5.01 3.35
CA THR A 80 10.22 3.89 3.90
C THR A 80 10.94 4.31 5.18
N ALA A 81 11.53 5.50 5.24
CA ALA A 81 12.18 6.00 6.45
C ALA A 81 11.16 6.20 7.59
N ALA A 82 9.99 6.78 7.29
CA ALA A 82 8.90 6.92 8.26
C ALA A 82 8.36 5.55 8.72
N ALA A 83 8.20 4.59 7.80
CA ALA A 83 7.77 3.22 8.10
C ALA A 83 8.78 2.47 9.00
N TRP A 84 10.08 2.68 8.79
CA TRP A 84 11.12 2.14 9.68
C TRP A 84 11.00 2.72 11.09
N ARG A 85 10.76 4.02 11.24
CA ARG A 85 10.51 4.64 12.54
C ARG A 85 9.33 3.98 13.24
N VAL A 86 8.20 3.84 12.51
CA VAL A 86 7.02 3.12 13.02
C VAL A 86 7.37 1.69 13.45
N ALA A 87 8.15 0.95 12.64
CA ALA A 87 8.49 -0.43 12.92
C ALA A 87 9.39 -0.58 14.17
N VAL A 88 10.28 0.38 14.41
CA VAL A 88 11.16 0.38 15.60
C VAL A 88 10.40 0.78 16.87
N GLU A 89 9.42 1.68 16.76
CA GLU A 89 8.64 2.21 17.89
C GLU A 89 7.41 1.34 18.24
N HIS A 90 7.05 0.39 17.36
CA HIS A 90 5.86 -0.46 17.56
C HIS A 90 6.15 -1.60 18.53
N ASP A 91 5.22 -1.90 19.44
CA ASP A 91 5.40 -2.94 20.46
C ASP A 91 5.13 -4.37 19.96
N GLY A 92 4.70 -4.56 18.73
CA GLY A 92 4.37 -5.87 18.14
C GLY A 92 5.17 -6.19 16.87
N PRO A 93 4.84 -7.29 16.18
CA PRO A 93 5.51 -7.68 14.95
C PRO A 93 5.10 -6.80 13.76
N VAL A 94 6.08 -6.42 12.94
CA VAL A 94 5.90 -5.55 11.78
C VAL A 94 6.48 -6.18 10.53
N ALA A 95 5.73 -6.09 9.42
CA ALA A 95 6.24 -6.32 8.06
C ALA A 95 6.47 -4.98 7.35
N LEU A 96 7.67 -4.79 6.80
CA LEU A 96 7.98 -3.78 5.80
C LEU A 96 8.00 -4.44 4.44
N VAL A 97 7.10 -4.05 3.55
CA VAL A 97 6.94 -4.64 2.22
C VAL A 97 7.41 -3.62 1.18
N LEU A 98 8.53 -3.92 0.54
CA LEU A 98 9.30 -3.00 -0.28
C LEU A 98 9.35 -3.46 -1.73
N THR A 99 9.35 -2.50 -2.66
CA THR A 99 9.45 -2.74 -4.09
C THR A 99 10.84 -3.25 -4.51
N ARG A 100 10.91 -3.89 -5.67
CA ARG A 100 12.16 -4.22 -6.35
C ARG A 100 12.64 -3.07 -7.24
N GLN A 101 11.72 -2.43 -7.94
CA GLN A 101 12.01 -1.35 -8.89
C GLN A 101 12.39 -0.06 -8.20
N SER A 102 13.10 0.81 -8.93
CA SER A 102 13.35 2.17 -8.50
C SER A 102 12.09 3.01 -8.61
N LEU A 103 11.83 3.85 -7.62
CA LEU A 103 10.68 4.76 -7.59
C LEU A 103 11.16 6.20 -7.44
N PRO A 104 10.45 7.18 -7.99
CA PRO A 104 10.67 8.58 -7.67
C PRO A 104 10.58 8.81 -6.16
N VAL A 105 11.32 9.80 -5.65
CA VAL A 105 11.22 10.20 -4.25
C VAL A 105 10.28 11.40 -4.14
N LEU A 106 9.24 11.28 -3.33
CA LEU A 106 8.28 12.34 -3.08
C LEU A 106 8.93 13.47 -2.27
N ASP A 107 8.57 14.70 -2.55
CA ASP A 107 9.07 15.84 -1.79
C ASP A 107 8.43 15.88 -0.38
N ALA A 108 9.21 15.53 0.64
CA ALA A 108 8.76 15.55 2.02
C ALA A 108 8.39 16.94 2.55
N ALA A 109 8.81 18.01 1.87
CA ALA A 109 8.40 19.37 2.23
C ALA A 109 7.01 19.72 1.65
N ALA A 110 6.61 19.05 0.57
CA ALA A 110 5.31 19.25 -0.07
C ALA A 110 4.21 18.30 0.47
N HIS A 111 4.61 17.18 1.09
CA HIS A 111 3.70 16.13 1.49
C HIS A 111 3.86 15.78 2.99
N PRO A 112 2.76 15.54 3.75
CA PRO A 112 2.81 15.28 5.19
C PRO A 112 3.19 13.83 5.52
N ILE A 113 4.32 13.34 4.98
CA ILE A 113 4.75 11.94 5.05
C ILE A 113 5.01 11.51 6.49
N ASP A 114 5.75 12.35 7.25
CA ASP A 114 6.18 12.03 8.61
C ASP A 114 5.02 11.87 9.60
N GLU A 115 3.95 12.66 9.43
CA GLU A 115 2.73 12.55 10.23
C GLU A 115 1.75 11.52 9.67
N GLY A 116 1.77 11.30 8.36
CA GLY A 116 0.82 10.48 7.64
C GLY A 116 1.09 8.98 7.77
N VAL A 117 2.32 8.55 7.53
CA VAL A 117 2.70 7.12 7.59
C VAL A 117 2.37 6.47 8.93
N PRO A 118 2.64 7.11 10.10
CA PRO A 118 2.25 6.55 11.39
C PRO A 118 0.75 6.33 11.56
N ARG A 119 -0.09 7.06 10.82
CA ARG A 119 -1.56 6.92 10.86
C ARG A 119 -2.10 5.83 9.95
N GLY A 120 -1.28 5.32 9.04
CA GLY A 120 -1.61 4.19 8.16
C GLY A 120 -2.23 4.57 6.82
N ALA A 121 -2.96 5.68 6.73
CA ALA A 121 -3.36 6.35 5.49
C ALA A 121 -3.48 7.85 5.73
N TYR A 122 -3.22 8.64 4.69
CA TYR A 122 -3.26 10.09 4.78
C TYR A 122 -3.48 10.72 3.40
N VAL A 123 -4.00 11.94 3.38
CA VAL A 123 -4.11 12.71 2.15
C VAL A 123 -2.71 13.14 1.73
N LEU A 124 -2.20 12.55 0.65
CA LEU A 124 -0.89 12.85 0.07
C LEU A 124 -0.96 14.11 -0.80
N ALA A 125 -1.98 14.22 -1.64
CA ALA A 125 -2.28 15.39 -2.45
C ALA A 125 -3.79 15.60 -2.50
N ASP A 126 -4.24 16.80 -2.16
CA ASP A 126 -5.67 17.13 -2.15
C ASP A 126 -6.10 17.78 -3.47
N ALA A 127 -7.41 17.90 -3.67
CA ALA A 127 -8.00 18.81 -4.64
C ALA A 127 -7.70 20.27 -4.25
N ASP A 128 -7.54 21.16 -5.23
CA ASP A 128 -7.10 22.54 -5.00
C ASP A 128 -8.00 23.34 -4.04
N ASP A 129 -9.30 23.03 -4.02
CA ASP A 129 -10.31 23.63 -3.11
C ASP A 129 -10.67 22.71 -1.91
N GLY A 130 -10.01 21.56 -1.78
CA GLY A 130 -10.27 20.56 -0.73
C GLY A 130 -11.56 19.76 -0.92
N ALA A 131 -12.28 19.94 -2.02
CA ALA A 131 -13.51 19.23 -2.35
C ALA A 131 -13.30 18.32 -3.58
N PRO A 132 -12.80 17.09 -3.41
CA PRO A 132 -12.54 16.21 -4.54
C PRO A 132 -13.82 15.65 -5.16
N ASP A 133 -13.84 15.51 -6.49
CA ASP A 133 -14.85 14.75 -7.21
C ASP A 133 -14.64 13.25 -7.04
N VAL A 134 -13.36 12.83 -6.89
CA VAL A 134 -12.97 11.42 -6.71
C VAL A 134 -11.77 11.29 -5.79
N VAL A 135 -11.72 10.19 -5.01
CA VAL A 135 -10.56 9.80 -4.21
C VAL A 135 -9.83 8.65 -4.90
N LEU A 136 -8.51 8.79 -5.06
CA LEU A 136 -7.60 7.74 -5.54
C LEU A 136 -6.78 7.25 -4.36
N ILE A 137 -6.92 5.98 -3.99
CA ILE A 137 -6.08 5.34 -2.97
C ILE A 137 -4.96 4.57 -3.67
N GLY A 138 -3.72 4.88 -3.32
CA GLY A 138 -2.55 4.08 -3.71
C GLY A 138 -1.85 3.49 -2.50
N THR A 139 -1.15 2.37 -2.70
CA THR A 139 -0.25 1.79 -1.69
C THR A 139 1.03 1.29 -2.37
N GLY A 140 2.18 1.46 -1.71
CA GLY A 140 3.46 1.12 -2.33
C GLY A 140 3.68 1.87 -3.65
N SER A 141 4.21 1.18 -4.65
CA SER A 141 4.52 1.76 -5.96
C SER A 141 3.32 2.40 -6.68
N GLU A 142 2.11 1.94 -6.41
CA GLU A 142 0.90 2.43 -7.09
C GLU A 142 0.47 3.83 -6.61
N VAL A 143 1.07 4.36 -5.55
CA VAL A 143 0.88 5.77 -5.15
C VAL A 143 1.33 6.73 -6.24
N HIS A 144 2.47 6.44 -6.90
CA HIS A 144 2.96 7.26 -8.02
C HIS A 144 1.98 7.23 -9.20
N LEU A 145 1.42 6.05 -9.49
CA LEU A 145 0.42 5.89 -10.53
C LEU A 145 -0.86 6.70 -10.24
N ALA A 146 -1.27 6.75 -8.97
CA ALA A 146 -2.40 7.57 -8.53
C ALA A 146 -2.11 9.08 -8.64
N LEU A 147 -0.88 9.53 -8.35
CA LEU A 147 -0.46 10.92 -8.52
C LEU A 147 -0.49 11.34 -10.00
N ASP A 148 0.10 10.52 -10.87
CA ASP A 148 0.13 10.78 -12.31
C ASP A 148 -1.31 10.79 -12.91
N ALA A 149 -2.18 9.88 -12.43
CA ALA A 149 -3.59 9.85 -12.82
C ALA A 149 -4.36 11.09 -12.34
N ARG A 150 -4.07 11.60 -11.13
CA ARG A 150 -4.62 12.86 -10.63
C ARG A 150 -4.28 14.02 -11.57
N ASP A 151 -3.03 14.11 -12.00
CA ASP A 151 -2.59 15.19 -12.90
C ASP A 151 -3.28 15.09 -14.27
N ARG A 152 -3.49 13.89 -14.79
CA ARG A 152 -4.28 13.66 -16.00
C ARG A 152 -5.75 14.09 -15.82
N LEU A 153 -6.40 13.68 -14.72
CA LEU A 153 -7.79 14.04 -14.40
C LEU A 153 -7.96 15.55 -14.26
N ALA A 154 -6.99 16.25 -13.67
CA ALA A 154 -7.00 17.69 -13.58
C ALA A 154 -7.00 18.36 -14.97
N GLY A 155 -6.32 17.78 -15.96
CA GLY A 155 -6.38 18.21 -17.37
C GLY A 155 -7.78 18.10 -17.99
N ASP A 156 -8.61 17.18 -17.49
CA ASP A 156 -10.00 16.96 -17.88
C ASP A 156 -11.00 17.76 -17.00
N GLY A 157 -10.50 18.57 -16.06
CA GLY A 157 -11.30 19.39 -15.15
C GLY A 157 -11.91 18.61 -13.97
N ILE A 158 -11.38 17.42 -13.66
CA ILE A 158 -11.82 16.57 -12.55
C ILE A 158 -10.87 16.76 -11.38
N ALA A 159 -11.41 17.15 -10.22
CA ALA A 159 -10.66 17.35 -8.99
C ALA A 159 -10.47 16.01 -8.24
N ALA A 160 -9.24 15.50 -8.21
CA ALA A 160 -8.95 14.23 -7.55
C ALA A 160 -8.08 14.45 -6.31
N ARG A 161 -8.45 13.72 -5.22
CA ARG A 161 -7.61 13.57 -4.02
C ARG A 161 -6.81 12.28 -4.14
N VAL A 162 -5.51 12.33 -3.82
CA VAL A 162 -4.68 11.12 -3.68
C VAL A 162 -4.45 10.83 -2.21
N VAL A 163 -4.74 9.60 -1.81
CA VAL A 163 -4.49 9.05 -0.48
C VAL A 163 -3.40 7.99 -0.59
N SER A 164 -2.29 8.18 0.13
CA SER A 164 -1.35 7.09 0.36
C SER A 164 -1.83 6.25 1.54
N MET A 165 -1.92 4.93 1.36
CA MET A 165 -2.35 3.98 2.39
C MET A 165 -1.25 2.93 2.66
N PRO A 166 -0.15 3.30 3.31
CA PRO A 166 0.91 2.35 3.61
C PRO A 166 0.49 1.24 4.59
N SER A 167 -0.55 1.42 5.41
CA SER A 167 -0.97 0.41 6.39
C SER A 167 -2.46 0.46 6.72
N MET A 168 -3.22 -0.51 6.25
CA MET A 168 -4.65 -0.67 6.56
C MET A 168 -4.90 -0.79 8.07
N ASN A 169 -4.17 -1.67 8.76
CA ASN A 169 -4.35 -1.92 10.20
C ASN A 169 -4.21 -0.64 11.04
N ARG A 170 -3.25 0.21 10.71
CA ARG A 170 -3.01 1.47 11.44
C ARG A 170 -4.08 2.52 11.11
N PHE A 171 -4.57 2.52 9.88
CA PHE A 171 -5.67 3.40 9.49
C PHE A 171 -6.98 3.01 10.16
N ASP A 172 -7.28 1.71 10.24
CA ASP A 172 -8.48 1.19 10.91
C ASP A 172 -8.51 1.54 12.41
N ALA A 173 -7.33 1.62 13.03
CA ALA A 173 -7.18 2.04 14.43
C ALA A 173 -7.35 3.55 14.66
N GLN A 174 -7.48 4.37 13.59
CA GLN A 174 -7.68 5.81 13.73
C GLN A 174 -9.12 6.14 14.15
N PRO A 175 -9.32 7.29 14.83
CA PRO A 175 -10.66 7.78 15.13
C PRO A 175 -11.51 7.95 13.86
N ASP A 176 -12.81 7.68 13.97
CA ASP A 176 -13.76 7.79 12.84
C ASP A 176 -13.73 9.15 12.16
N ALA A 177 -13.53 10.23 12.93
CA ALA A 177 -13.44 11.58 12.38
C ALA A 177 -12.23 11.72 11.44
N TYR A 178 -11.09 11.12 11.78
CA TYR A 178 -9.91 11.11 10.94
C TYR A 178 -10.13 10.27 9.67
N ARG A 179 -10.66 9.07 9.86
CA ARG A 179 -10.92 8.16 8.72
C ARG A 179 -11.84 8.80 7.69
N ARG A 180 -12.92 9.46 8.16
CA ARG A 180 -13.85 10.21 7.28
C ARG A 180 -13.22 11.46 6.65
N ALA A 181 -12.29 12.10 7.32
CA ALA A 181 -11.59 13.25 6.75
C ALA A 181 -10.65 12.83 5.60
N VAL A 182 -10.03 11.64 5.70
CA VAL A 182 -9.15 11.07 4.67
C VAL A 182 -9.98 10.45 3.53
N LEU A 183 -10.99 9.64 3.88
CA LEU A 183 -11.89 8.94 2.95
C LEU A 183 -13.34 9.36 3.24
N PRO A 184 -13.82 10.46 2.64
CA PRO A 184 -15.20 10.91 2.79
C PRO A 184 -16.15 9.91 2.10
N SER A 185 -17.22 9.51 2.79
CA SER A 185 -18.13 8.46 2.34
C SER A 185 -19.07 8.87 1.20
N ASP A 186 -19.14 10.15 0.91
CA ASP A 186 -19.96 10.76 -0.15
C ASP A 186 -19.18 11.06 -1.44
N VAL A 187 -17.90 10.68 -1.47
CA VAL A 187 -17.03 10.85 -2.65
C VAL A 187 -16.68 9.49 -3.23
N PRO A 188 -16.90 9.25 -4.54
CA PRO A 188 -16.47 8.01 -5.18
C PRO A 188 -15.00 7.73 -4.98
N THR A 189 -14.66 6.48 -4.70
CA THR A 189 -13.28 6.11 -4.35
C THR A 189 -12.79 4.97 -5.25
N LEU A 190 -11.59 5.13 -5.81
CA LEU A 190 -10.86 4.11 -6.57
C LEU A 190 -9.59 3.71 -5.80
N ALA A 191 -9.42 2.42 -5.52
CA ALA A 191 -8.16 1.90 -4.99
C ALA A 191 -7.31 1.27 -6.09
N VAL A 192 -6.00 1.46 -6.00
CA VAL A 192 -5.00 0.89 -6.93
C VAL A 192 -3.93 0.15 -6.13
N GLU A 193 -3.86 -1.16 -6.29
CA GLU A 193 -2.86 -2.02 -5.65
C GLU A 193 -2.53 -3.20 -6.55
N ALA A 194 -1.24 -3.41 -6.85
CA ALA A 194 -0.76 -4.59 -7.57
C ALA A 194 -0.82 -5.84 -6.66
N GLY A 195 -2.03 -6.21 -6.26
CA GLY A 195 -2.40 -7.30 -5.38
C GLY A 195 -3.86 -7.66 -5.55
N ILE A 196 -4.32 -8.67 -4.79
CA ILE A 196 -5.71 -9.15 -4.88
C ILE A 196 -6.71 -8.06 -4.48
N THR A 197 -7.83 -7.95 -5.22
CA THR A 197 -8.85 -6.91 -4.99
C THR A 197 -9.63 -7.08 -3.68
N ARG A 198 -9.62 -8.28 -3.11
CA ARG A 198 -10.34 -8.60 -1.87
C ARG A 198 -9.84 -7.78 -0.69
N GLY A 199 -10.78 -7.29 0.13
CA GLY A 199 -10.52 -6.44 1.29
C GLY A 199 -10.63 -4.95 0.99
N TRP A 200 -10.45 -4.52 -0.24
CA TRP A 200 -10.54 -3.11 -0.61
C TRP A 200 -11.96 -2.53 -0.51
N ARG A 201 -13.01 -3.37 -0.57
CA ARG A 201 -14.40 -2.92 -0.47
C ARG A 201 -14.70 -2.16 0.82
N GLU A 202 -13.98 -2.45 1.91
CA GLU A 202 -14.12 -1.74 3.19
C GLU A 202 -13.71 -0.26 3.08
N TYR A 203 -12.85 0.08 2.12
CA TYR A 203 -12.33 1.43 1.91
C TYR A 203 -12.98 2.16 0.75
N VAL A 204 -13.31 1.45 -0.33
CA VAL A 204 -13.92 2.06 -1.51
C VAL A 204 -15.45 2.09 -1.47
N GLY A 205 -16.07 1.32 -0.58
CA GLY A 205 -17.53 1.23 -0.48
C GLY A 205 -18.18 0.43 -1.61
N ASP A 206 -19.50 0.51 -1.69
CA ASP A 206 -20.30 -0.24 -2.67
C ASP A 206 -20.26 0.39 -4.07
N ASP A 207 -20.11 1.70 -4.14
CA ASP A 207 -20.11 2.49 -5.38
C ASP A 207 -18.69 2.78 -5.89
N GLY A 208 -17.65 2.38 -5.14
CA GLY A 208 -16.26 2.53 -5.55
C GLY A 208 -15.75 1.38 -6.41
N ALA A 209 -14.49 1.49 -6.83
CA ALA A 209 -13.84 0.50 -7.68
C ALA A 209 -12.42 0.16 -7.20
N VAL A 210 -11.88 -0.94 -7.72
CA VAL A 210 -10.52 -1.38 -7.44
C VAL A 210 -9.82 -1.76 -8.74
N ILE A 211 -8.63 -1.25 -8.96
CA ILE A 211 -7.68 -1.77 -9.93
C ILE A 211 -6.71 -2.65 -9.15
N GLY A 212 -6.77 -3.94 -9.40
CA GLY A 212 -5.98 -4.95 -8.71
C GLY A 212 -5.84 -6.23 -9.54
N LEU A 213 -5.38 -7.30 -8.94
CA LEU A 213 -5.09 -8.57 -9.60
C LEU A 213 -5.88 -9.71 -8.97
N ASP A 214 -6.89 -10.23 -9.68
CA ASP A 214 -7.56 -11.48 -9.30
C ASP A 214 -7.07 -12.66 -10.17
N ARG A 215 -5.81 -12.59 -10.57
CA ARG A 215 -5.08 -13.60 -11.34
C ARG A 215 -3.59 -13.54 -11.01
N PHE A 216 -2.85 -14.60 -11.34
CA PHE A 216 -1.39 -14.58 -11.29
C PHE A 216 -0.81 -13.64 -12.35
N GLY A 217 0.41 -13.15 -12.06
CA GLY A 217 1.14 -12.25 -12.95
C GLY A 217 1.62 -12.90 -14.24
N LEU A 218 2.58 -12.24 -14.89
CA LEU A 218 3.16 -12.63 -16.17
C LEU A 218 4.69 -12.56 -16.09
N SER A 219 5.39 -13.29 -16.95
CA SER A 219 6.84 -13.20 -17.09
C SER A 219 7.20 -12.23 -18.21
N GLY A 220 7.96 -11.18 -17.87
CA GLY A 220 8.38 -10.14 -18.80
C GLY A 220 9.02 -8.97 -18.05
N PRO A 221 9.49 -7.93 -18.74
CA PRO A 221 9.92 -6.69 -18.08
C PRO A 221 8.82 -6.14 -17.19
N GLY A 222 9.17 -5.63 -16.00
CA GLY A 222 8.18 -5.20 -15.01
C GLY A 222 7.19 -4.17 -15.53
N ASP A 223 7.67 -3.18 -16.27
CA ASP A 223 6.83 -2.12 -16.87
C ASP A 223 5.84 -2.68 -17.92
N ASP A 224 6.27 -3.65 -18.72
CA ASP A 224 5.41 -4.32 -19.69
C ASP A 224 4.34 -5.16 -18.97
N VAL A 225 4.70 -5.84 -17.88
CA VAL A 225 3.76 -6.60 -17.05
C VAL A 225 2.73 -5.70 -16.41
N TYR A 226 3.14 -4.53 -15.89
CA TYR A 226 2.22 -3.52 -15.35
C TYR A 226 1.25 -3.05 -16.42
N ALA A 227 1.75 -2.66 -17.59
CA ALA A 227 0.90 -2.16 -18.70
C ALA A 227 -0.09 -3.23 -19.18
N GLU A 228 0.36 -4.46 -19.38
CA GLU A 228 -0.48 -5.59 -19.85
C GLU A 228 -1.59 -5.93 -18.83
N LEU A 229 -1.31 -5.76 -17.52
CA LEU A 229 -2.26 -6.05 -16.45
C LEU A 229 -3.08 -4.82 -16.02
N GLY A 230 -2.98 -3.72 -16.75
CA GLY A 230 -3.83 -2.54 -16.59
C GLY A 230 -3.36 -1.53 -15.54
N PHE A 231 -2.14 -1.63 -15.05
CA PHE A 231 -1.55 -0.63 -14.15
C PHE A 231 -0.92 0.50 -14.95
N THR A 232 -1.77 1.30 -15.59
CA THR A 232 -1.37 2.46 -16.39
C THR A 232 -2.10 3.71 -15.94
N VAL A 233 -1.49 4.88 -16.12
CA VAL A 233 -2.08 6.18 -15.78
C VAL A 233 -3.44 6.36 -16.47
N ASP A 234 -3.50 6.02 -17.76
CA ASP A 234 -4.72 6.14 -18.56
C ASP A 234 -5.85 5.28 -18.00
N HIS A 235 -5.57 4.02 -17.67
CA HIS A 235 -6.57 3.13 -17.12
C HIS A 235 -7.06 3.58 -15.74
N VAL A 236 -6.16 4.06 -14.87
CA VAL A 236 -6.54 4.60 -13.56
C VAL A 236 -7.45 5.83 -13.73
N ALA A 237 -7.07 6.76 -14.58
CA ALA A 237 -7.87 7.97 -14.82
C ALA A 237 -9.23 7.64 -15.46
N ASP A 238 -9.28 6.77 -16.48
CA ASP A 238 -10.54 6.36 -17.13
C ASP A 238 -11.47 5.63 -16.14
N ARG A 239 -10.92 4.79 -15.25
CA ARG A 239 -11.71 4.11 -14.21
C ARG A 239 -12.23 5.07 -13.14
N ALA A 240 -11.43 6.06 -12.76
CA ALA A 240 -11.85 7.10 -11.83
C ALA A 240 -12.98 7.96 -12.45
N GLN A 241 -12.82 8.39 -13.70
CA GLN A 241 -13.86 9.16 -14.43
C GLN A 241 -15.16 8.37 -14.57
N ALA A 242 -15.10 7.06 -14.74
CA ALA A 242 -16.29 6.21 -14.85
C ALA A 242 -17.10 6.06 -13.56
N LEU A 243 -16.60 6.57 -12.41
CA LEU A 243 -17.28 6.60 -11.13
C LEU A 243 -18.09 7.88 -10.92
N LEU A 244 -17.85 8.90 -11.74
CA LEU A 244 -18.53 10.20 -11.69
C LEU A 244 -19.83 10.21 -12.52
#